data_f7304f13e448ea0250ba617b2918ef41
#
_entry.id   f7304f13e448ea0250ba617b2918ef41
#
_cell.length_a   1.000
_cell.length_b   1.000
_cell.length_c   1.000
_cell.angle_alpha   90.00
_cell.angle_beta   90.00
_cell.angle_gamma   90.00
#
_symmetry.space_group_name_H-M   'P 1'
#
loop_
_entity.id
_entity.type
_entity.pdbx_description
1 polymer ?
#
loop_
_entity_poly.entity_id
_entity_poly.type
_entity_poly.pdbx_seq_one_letter_code
_entity_poly.pdbx_strand_id
1 'polypeptide(L)'
;MSMAGKHRSFQEQVEKQPDYRYDVRNEIIINNDTMIFEEEYNVKVLMLNGSAKANGNTYASLLEVGRQLEKEGIEYEIFQMGGEPVRDCLGCGQCTENGCVFADDKVNEFVAKAKEADGFVFATPVYYAHPSGRVMSFLDRAFYSSGSAAFAFKPGASVAVARRGGTTASFDAMNKYFGICQMPVAGSTYWNQVHGAVPGEACQDEEGMQTMRNLARNLAWMMKCFAAGKAAGVELPQTERDYKTNFIR
;
A
#
# COMPACT_ATOMS: atom_id res chain seq x y z
N MET A 1 -31.65 -28.50 45.71
CA MET A 1 -30.34 -27.89 45.57
C MET A 1 -30.33 -27.10 44.26
N SER A 2 -30.49 -25.78 44.38
CA SER A 2 -30.63 -24.86 43.24
C SER A 2 -29.25 -24.30 42.90
N MET A 3 -28.78 -24.53 41.67
CA MET A 3 -27.60 -23.84 41.12
C MET A 3 -28.09 -22.63 40.32
N ALA A 4 -28.14 -21.48 40.97
CA ALA A 4 -28.34 -20.21 40.30
C ALA A 4 -26.94 -19.63 39.93
N GLY A 5 -26.50 -19.90 38.70
CA GLY A 5 -25.32 -19.24 38.10
C GLY A 5 -25.67 -17.79 37.75
N LYS A 6 -25.03 -16.85 38.42
CA LYS A 6 -25.13 -15.42 38.11
C LYS A 6 -24.41 -15.13 36.76
N HIS A 7 -25.18 -14.96 35.70
CA HIS A 7 -24.70 -14.32 34.48
C HIS A 7 -24.49 -12.82 34.75
N ARG A 8 -23.24 -12.37 34.84
CA ARG A 8 -22.92 -10.94 34.81
C ARG A 8 -23.21 -10.40 33.41
N SER A 9 -23.87 -9.25 33.34
CA SER A 9 -24.20 -8.62 32.06
C SER A 9 -22.95 -8.17 31.33
N PHE A 10 -22.99 -8.16 30.01
CA PHE A 10 -21.90 -7.72 29.11
C PHE A 10 -21.40 -6.31 29.45
N GLN A 11 -22.25 -5.44 29.97
CA GLN A 11 -21.91 -4.09 30.40
C GLN A 11 -20.95 -4.05 31.61
N GLU A 12 -21.07 -4.98 32.58
CA GLU A 12 -20.14 -5.02 33.72
C GLU A 12 -18.72 -5.50 33.39
N GLN A 13 -18.52 -6.09 32.21
CA GLN A 13 -17.18 -6.52 31.74
C GLN A 13 -16.43 -5.42 31.00
N VAL A 14 -17.12 -4.40 30.48
CA VAL A 14 -16.51 -3.29 29.73
C VAL A 14 -15.93 -2.22 30.67
N GLU A 15 -16.44 -2.09 31.90
CA GLU A 15 -15.99 -1.04 32.85
C GLU A 15 -14.66 -1.30 33.55
N LYS A 16 -13.96 -2.40 33.27
CA LYS A 16 -12.68 -2.75 33.92
C LYS A 16 -11.49 -2.89 32.96
N GLN A 17 -11.54 -2.28 31.78
CA GLN A 17 -10.32 -2.13 31.00
C GLN A 17 -9.61 -0.84 31.42
N PRO A 18 -8.29 -0.89 31.67
CA PRO A 18 -7.53 0.33 31.93
C PRO A 18 -7.66 1.25 30.71
N ASP A 19 -7.96 2.52 31.01
CA ASP A 19 -8.10 3.59 30.03
C ASP A 19 -6.74 3.80 29.34
N TYR A 20 -6.48 3.11 28.23
CA TYR A 20 -5.32 3.36 27.38
C TYR A 20 -5.55 4.68 26.63
N ARG A 21 -5.33 5.79 27.31
CA ARG A 21 -5.14 7.07 26.64
C ARG A 21 -3.76 7.03 25.99
N TYR A 22 -3.73 6.79 24.70
CA TYR A 22 -2.56 7.10 23.90
C TYR A 22 -2.39 8.64 23.92
N ASP A 23 -1.49 9.11 24.77
CA ASP A 23 -0.98 10.48 24.63
C ASP A 23 -0.10 10.49 23.38
N VAL A 24 -0.53 11.23 22.34
CA VAL A 24 0.12 11.31 21.02
C VAL A 24 1.34 12.24 21.10
N ARG A 25 2.00 12.31 22.24
CA ARG A 25 3.31 12.93 22.37
C ARG A 25 4.34 11.84 22.60
N ASN A 26 5.24 11.68 21.61
CA ASN A 26 6.38 10.78 21.63
C ASN A 26 7.36 11.14 22.79
N GLU A 27 7.00 10.89 24.03
CA GLU A 27 7.91 10.97 25.17
C GLU A 27 8.10 9.57 25.75
N ILE A 28 9.18 8.91 25.36
CA ILE A 28 9.73 7.82 26.16
C ILE A 28 10.61 8.47 27.23
N ILE A 29 10.07 8.59 28.45
CA ILE A 29 10.85 9.05 29.61
C ILE A 29 11.70 7.87 30.09
N ILE A 30 12.96 7.87 29.73
CA ILE A 30 13.97 7.03 30.36
C ILE A 30 14.95 7.96 31.08
N ASN A 31 14.83 8.01 32.42
CA ASN A 31 15.78 8.60 33.36
C ASN A 31 16.40 9.96 32.97
N ASN A 32 15.72 11.05 33.33
CA ASN A 32 16.21 12.42 33.45
C ASN A 32 16.96 13.08 32.27
N ASP A 33 17.12 12.43 31.14
CA ASP A 33 17.57 13.03 29.88
C ASP A 33 16.51 12.81 28.81
N THR A 34 15.74 13.86 28.52
CA THR A 34 14.78 13.87 27.40
C THR A 34 15.60 13.97 26.12
N MET A 35 15.97 12.84 25.53
CA MET A 35 16.44 12.82 24.15
C MET A 35 15.22 12.82 23.23
N ILE A 36 14.87 13.98 22.70
CA ILE A 36 13.95 14.13 21.59
C ILE A 36 14.70 13.61 20.36
N PHE A 37 14.49 12.34 20.00
CA PHE A 37 14.89 11.85 18.69
C PHE A 37 13.88 12.33 17.67
N GLU A 38 14.03 13.54 17.15
CA GLU A 38 13.55 13.88 15.81
C GLU A 38 14.46 13.16 14.80
N GLU A 39 14.40 11.83 14.74
CA GLU A 39 14.94 11.13 13.59
C GLU A 39 13.99 11.39 12.44
N GLU A 40 14.32 12.36 11.59
CA GLU A 40 13.73 12.49 10.25
C GLU A 40 14.06 11.21 9.46
N TYR A 41 13.17 10.24 9.49
CA TYR A 41 13.26 9.09 8.58
C TYR A 41 12.97 9.60 7.18
N ASN A 42 14.03 9.79 6.38
CA ASN A 42 13.89 10.15 4.97
C ASN A 42 13.37 8.94 4.19
N VAL A 43 12.06 8.70 4.28
CA VAL A 43 11.35 7.59 3.63
C VAL A 43 10.35 8.13 2.62
N LYS A 44 10.24 7.44 1.47
CA LYS A 44 9.45 7.87 0.32
C LYS A 44 8.43 6.82 -0.10
N VAL A 45 7.21 7.26 -0.39
CA VAL A 45 6.15 6.44 -0.99
C VAL A 45 6.03 6.74 -2.47
N LEU A 46 6.16 5.70 -3.31
CA LEU A 46 5.85 5.79 -4.74
C LEU A 46 4.42 5.31 -4.98
N MET A 47 3.58 6.19 -5.54
CA MET A 47 2.18 5.89 -5.81
C MET A 47 1.93 5.81 -7.31
N LEU A 48 1.30 4.72 -7.79
CA LEU A 48 0.93 4.53 -9.19
C LEU A 48 -0.49 5.02 -9.45
N ASN A 49 -0.66 6.07 -10.25
CA ASN A 49 -1.94 6.41 -10.85
C ASN A 49 -2.18 5.56 -12.11
N GLY A 50 -2.91 4.48 -11.97
CA GLY A 50 -3.26 3.57 -13.06
C GLY A 50 -4.36 4.05 -14.00
N SER A 51 -4.91 5.24 -13.74
CA SER A 51 -5.87 5.87 -14.65
C SER A 51 -5.17 6.54 -15.82
N ALA A 52 -5.76 6.46 -17.02
CA ALA A 52 -5.34 7.27 -18.16
C ALA A 52 -5.56 8.78 -17.93
N LYS A 53 -6.47 9.13 -17.01
CA LYS A 53 -6.78 10.52 -16.67
C LYS A 53 -5.86 11.01 -15.56
N ALA A 54 -5.06 12.03 -15.84
CA ALA A 54 -4.14 12.60 -14.85
C ALA A 54 -4.85 13.22 -13.64
N ASN A 55 -6.06 13.80 -13.85
CA ASN A 55 -6.83 14.53 -12.83
C ASN A 55 -8.20 13.86 -12.60
N GLY A 56 -8.28 12.52 -12.67
CA GLY A 56 -9.52 11.78 -12.43
C GLY A 56 -9.70 11.39 -10.97
N ASN A 57 -10.75 10.62 -10.68
CA ASN A 57 -11.07 10.16 -9.32
C ASN A 57 -9.96 9.29 -8.71
N THR A 58 -9.26 8.48 -9.52
CA THR A 58 -8.10 7.70 -9.07
C THR A 58 -6.96 8.61 -8.58
N TYR A 59 -6.67 9.68 -9.31
CA TYR A 59 -5.68 10.67 -8.88
C TYR A 59 -6.11 11.39 -7.61
N ALA A 60 -7.39 11.81 -7.51
CA ALA A 60 -7.93 12.47 -6.33
C ALA A 60 -7.80 11.60 -5.07
N SER A 61 -8.02 10.29 -5.20
CA SER A 61 -7.84 9.32 -4.11
C SER A 61 -6.37 9.24 -3.66
N LEU A 62 -5.43 9.16 -4.61
CA LEU A 62 -3.99 9.16 -4.30
C LEU A 62 -3.53 10.50 -3.71
N LEU A 63 -4.08 11.61 -4.17
CA LEU A 63 -3.75 12.93 -3.63
C LEU A 63 -4.18 13.06 -2.17
N GLU A 64 -5.31 12.47 -1.78
CA GLU A 64 -5.75 12.44 -0.38
C GLU A 64 -4.81 11.58 0.49
N VAL A 65 -4.34 10.43 -0.03
CA VAL A 65 -3.28 9.64 0.61
C VAL A 65 -2.02 10.47 0.77
N GLY A 66 -1.55 11.13 -0.29
CA GLY A 66 -0.33 11.94 -0.29
C GLY A 66 -0.38 13.08 0.71
N ARG A 67 -1.47 13.86 0.73
CA ARG A 67 -1.68 14.94 1.70
C ARG A 67 -1.63 14.48 3.15
N GLN A 68 -2.09 13.26 3.42
CA GLN A 68 -1.99 12.70 4.76
C GLN A 68 -0.57 12.20 5.05
N LEU A 69 0.12 11.59 4.07
CA LEU A 69 1.53 11.21 4.22
C LEU A 69 2.42 12.42 4.53
N GLU A 70 2.21 13.56 3.86
CA GLU A 70 2.92 14.81 4.20
C GLU A 70 2.71 15.23 5.66
N LYS A 71 1.49 15.12 6.19
CA LYS A 71 1.21 15.39 7.61
C LYS A 71 1.89 14.44 8.57
N GLU A 72 2.19 13.22 8.10
CA GLU A 72 2.95 12.22 8.85
C GLU A 72 4.48 12.36 8.66
N GLY A 73 4.94 13.37 7.90
CA GLY A 73 6.36 13.59 7.60
C GLY A 73 6.94 12.60 6.60
N ILE A 74 6.13 12.03 5.71
CA ILE A 74 6.54 11.06 4.68
C ILE A 74 6.49 11.72 3.30
N GLU A 75 7.60 11.68 2.57
CA GLU A 75 7.65 12.11 1.18
C GLU A 75 6.87 11.18 0.25
N TYR A 76 6.22 11.71 -0.78
CA TYR A 76 5.57 10.89 -1.78
C TYR A 76 5.74 11.41 -3.20
N GLU A 77 5.60 10.51 -4.16
CA GLU A 77 5.53 10.80 -5.58
C GLU A 77 4.35 10.07 -6.22
N ILE A 78 3.50 10.78 -6.98
CA ILE A 78 2.46 10.15 -7.80
C ILE A 78 3.00 9.95 -9.21
N PHE A 79 3.27 8.70 -9.56
CA PHE A 79 3.68 8.31 -10.91
C PHE A 79 2.46 8.13 -11.81
N GLN A 80 2.35 8.96 -12.84
CA GLN A 80 1.26 8.91 -13.81
C GLN A 80 1.58 7.91 -14.92
N MET A 81 0.84 6.81 -14.99
CA MET A 81 1.00 5.80 -16.04
C MET A 81 0.70 6.37 -17.44
N GLY A 82 -0.22 7.33 -17.54
CA GLY A 82 -0.58 7.97 -18.80
C GLY A 82 -1.67 7.25 -19.60
N GLY A 83 -1.93 7.74 -20.81
CA GLY A 83 -2.96 7.23 -21.73
C GLY A 83 -2.44 6.27 -22.79
N GLU A 84 -1.11 6.20 -22.97
CA GLU A 84 -0.50 5.39 -24.00
C GLU A 84 -0.70 3.88 -23.78
N PRO A 85 -0.69 3.06 -24.83
CA PRO A 85 -0.76 1.61 -24.72
C PRO A 85 0.36 1.06 -23.81
N VAL A 86 0.03 0.08 -23.01
CA VAL A 86 0.98 -0.68 -22.21
C VAL A 86 0.98 -2.11 -22.71
N ARG A 87 2.13 -2.59 -23.13
CA ARG A 87 2.32 -3.99 -23.55
C ARG A 87 2.20 -4.91 -22.33
N ASP A 88 1.57 -6.06 -22.52
CA ASP A 88 1.53 -7.12 -21.51
C ASP A 88 2.87 -7.85 -21.38
N CYS A 89 3.01 -8.64 -20.31
CA CYS A 89 4.17 -9.50 -20.11
C CYS A 89 4.07 -10.74 -21.01
N LEU A 90 5.04 -10.95 -21.89
CA LEU A 90 5.09 -12.11 -22.78
C LEU A 90 5.75 -13.35 -22.15
N GLY A 91 6.26 -13.25 -20.90
CA GLY A 91 7.02 -14.34 -20.29
C GLY A 91 8.30 -14.73 -21.06
N CYS A 92 8.86 -13.80 -21.84
CA CYS A 92 9.97 -14.08 -22.77
C CYS A 92 11.30 -14.40 -22.08
N GLY A 93 11.44 -14.18 -20.77
CA GLY A 93 12.66 -14.42 -19.99
C GLY A 93 13.84 -13.51 -20.33
N GLN A 94 13.62 -12.41 -21.05
CA GLN A 94 14.69 -11.50 -21.52
C GLN A 94 14.85 -10.25 -20.62
N CYS A 95 14.31 -10.27 -19.41
CA CYS A 95 14.51 -9.19 -18.45
C CYS A 95 15.98 -9.15 -18.01
N THR A 96 16.49 -7.92 -17.82
CA THR A 96 17.86 -7.65 -17.37
C THR A 96 17.83 -6.89 -16.05
N GLU A 97 18.99 -6.59 -15.50
CA GLU A 97 19.14 -5.70 -14.33
C GLU A 97 18.54 -4.30 -14.56
N ASN A 98 18.43 -3.89 -15.85
CA ASN A 98 17.84 -2.62 -16.26
C ASN A 98 16.32 -2.68 -16.43
N GLY A 99 15.69 -3.83 -16.21
CA GLY A 99 14.25 -4.03 -16.28
C GLY A 99 13.78 -4.87 -17.46
N CYS A 100 12.58 -4.59 -17.95
CA CYS A 100 11.98 -5.29 -19.09
C CYS A 100 12.68 -4.91 -20.41
N VAL A 101 12.85 -5.88 -21.30
CA VAL A 101 13.44 -5.67 -22.63
C VAL A 101 12.62 -4.68 -23.49
N PHE A 102 11.32 -4.59 -23.26
CA PHE A 102 10.46 -3.60 -23.90
C PHE A 102 10.55 -2.27 -23.15
N ALA A 103 11.13 -1.27 -23.79
CA ALA A 103 11.44 0.05 -23.22
C ALA A 103 10.65 1.19 -23.88
N ASP A 104 9.61 0.86 -24.64
CA ASP A 104 8.78 1.80 -25.39
C ASP A 104 7.61 2.39 -24.57
N ASP A 105 7.58 2.10 -23.26
CA ASP A 105 6.60 2.61 -22.31
C ASP A 105 7.26 2.97 -20.95
N LYS A 106 6.44 3.33 -19.97
CA LYS A 106 6.91 3.83 -18.66
C LYS A 106 7.25 2.75 -17.62
N VAL A 107 7.20 1.46 -17.95
CA VAL A 107 7.42 0.39 -16.96
C VAL A 107 8.82 0.45 -16.37
N ASN A 108 9.85 0.59 -17.21
CA ASN A 108 11.24 0.63 -16.73
C ASN A 108 11.55 1.91 -15.93
N GLU A 109 10.95 3.06 -16.31
CA GLU A 109 11.04 4.30 -15.54
C GLU A 109 10.45 4.12 -14.14
N PHE A 110 9.27 3.48 -14.05
CA PHE A 110 8.63 3.18 -12.78
C PHE A 110 9.48 2.23 -11.91
N VAL A 111 10.04 1.17 -12.50
CA VAL A 111 10.90 0.22 -11.80
C VAL A 111 12.17 0.90 -11.25
N ALA A 112 12.77 1.83 -11.99
CA ALA A 112 13.90 2.60 -11.51
C ALA A 112 13.52 3.41 -10.24
N LYS A 113 12.40 4.13 -10.27
CA LYS A 113 11.89 4.85 -9.10
C LYS A 113 11.49 3.93 -7.94
N ALA A 114 10.94 2.74 -8.24
CA ALA A 114 10.55 1.77 -7.22
C ALA A 114 11.74 1.21 -6.42
N LYS A 115 12.92 1.13 -7.02
CA LYS A 115 14.15 0.75 -6.30
C LYS A 115 14.50 1.74 -5.19
N GLU A 116 14.21 3.02 -5.40
CA GLU A 116 14.51 4.13 -4.49
C GLU A 116 13.39 4.42 -3.48
N ALA A 117 12.20 3.85 -3.67
CA ALA A 117 11.07 4.04 -2.78
C ALA A 117 11.08 3.05 -1.62
N ASP A 118 10.50 3.43 -0.48
CA ASP A 118 10.39 2.63 0.74
C ASP A 118 8.98 2.05 0.97
N GLY A 119 7.98 2.55 0.24
CA GLY A 119 6.61 2.07 0.30
C GLY A 119 5.83 2.37 -0.98
N PHE A 120 4.67 1.73 -1.14
CA PHE A 120 3.91 1.80 -2.40
C PHE A 120 2.42 1.94 -2.18
N VAL A 121 1.75 2.71 -3.07
CA VAL A 121 0.30 2.69 -3.23
C VAL A 121 -0.06 2.58 -4.71
N PHE A 122 -0.72 1.48 -5.10
CA PHE A 122 -1.15 1.26 -6.48
C PHE A 122 -2.66 1.48 -6.62
N ALA A 123 -3.05 2.47 -7.40
CA ALA A 123 -4.45 2.80 -7.60
C ALA A 123 -4.93 2.47 -9.02
N THR A 124 -6.11 1.88 -9.12
CA THR A 124 -6.74 1.49 -10.38
C THR A 124 -8.16 2.01 -10.52
N PRO A 125 -8.58 2.49 -11.69
CA PRO A 125 -9.99 2.57 -12.02
C PRO A 125 -10.53 1.15 -12.23
N VAL A 126 -11.81 0.95 -11.86
CA VAL A 126 -12.50 -0.35 -12.03
C VAL A 126 -13.23 -0.37 -13.37
N TYR A 127 -12.94 -1.36 -14.19
CA TYR A 127 -13.65 -1.66 -15.43
C TYR A 127 -14.14 -3.11 -15.42
N TYR A 128 -15.44 -3.33 -15.71
CA TYR A 128 -16.06 -4.66 -15.68
C TYR A 128 -15.79 -5.44 -14.39
N ALA A 129 -15.89 -4.75 -13.25
CA ALA A 129 -15.60 -5.28 -11.90
C ALA A 129 -14.16 -5.83 -11.72
N HIS A 130 -13.21 -5.29 -12.49
CA HIS A 130 -11.80 -5.68 -12.50
C HIS A 130 -10.87 -4.46 -12.48
N PRO A 131 -9.60 -4.59 -12.07
CA PRO A 131 -8.62 -3.53 -12.31
C PRO A 131 -8.51 -3.24 -13.81
N SER A 132 -8.14 -2.03 -14.16
CA SER A 132 -7.83 -1.71 -15.56
C SER A 132 -6.81 -2.70 -16.13
N GLY A 133 -7.09 -3.30 -17.29
CA GLY A 133 -6.17 -4.23 -17.96
C GLY A 133 -4.78 -3.62 -18.17
N ARG A 134 -4.70 -2.31 -18.41
CA ARG A 134 -3.42 -1.61 -18.55
C ARG A 134 -2.61 -1.59 -17.24
N VAL A 135 -3.28 -1.42 -16.10
CA VAL A 135 -2.62 -1.49 -14.78
C VAL A 135 -2.07 -2.90 -14.55
N MET A 136 -2.84 -3.92 -14.89
CA MET A 136 -2.40 -5.31 -14.74
C MET A 136 -1.18 -5.59 -15.64
N SER A 137 -1.24 -5.23 -16.92
CA SER A 137 -0.09 -5.36 -17.84
C SER A 137 1.14 -4.61 -17.35
N PHE A 138 0.94 -3.42 -16.78
CA PHE A 138 2.01 -2.60 -16.22
C PHE A 138 2.65 -3.29 -15.00
N LEU A 139 1.85 -3.73 -14.04
CA LEU A 139 2.33 -4.38 -12.83
C LEU A 139 2.93 -5.75 -13.11
N ASP A 140 2.35 -6.56 -14.00
CA ASP A 140 2.93 -7.84 -14.44
C ASP A 140 4.38 -7.65 -14.91
N ARG A 141 4.62 -6.65 -15.75
CA ARG A 141 5.96 -6.36 -16.25
C ARG A 141 6.87 -5.75 -15.20
N ALA A 142 6.36 -4.81 -14.39
CA ALA A 142 7.16 -4.17 -13.34
C ALA A 142 7.65 -5.20 -12.32
N PHE A 143 6.76 -6.05 -11.83
CA PHE A 143 7.08 -7.07 -10.84
C PHE A 143 7.92 -8.21 -11.42
N TYR A 144 7.61 -8.67 -12.64
CA TYR A 144 8.37 -9.74 -13.28
C TYR A 144 9.80 -9.29 -13.63
N SER A 145 9.98 -8.08 -14.16
CA SER A 145 11.27 -7.61 -14.61
C SER A 145 12.23 -7.19 -13.48
N SER A 146 11.69 -6.67 -12.39
CA SER A 146 12.49 -6.25 -11.22
C SER A 146 12.72 -7.38 -10.21
N GLY A 147 11.95 -8.46 -10.32
CA GLY A 147 11.93 -9.50 -9.31
C GLY A 147 11.61 -8.96 -7.92
N SER A 148 12.21 -9.53 -6.90
CA SER A 148 12.06 -9.03 -5.53
C SER A 148 12.88 -7.77 -5.22
N ALA A 149 13.83 -7.38 -6.08
CA ALA A 149 14.80 -6.34 -5.74
C ALA A 149 14.20 -4.94 -5.54
N ALA A 150 13.13 -4.59 -6.28
CA ALA A 150 12.51 -3.28 -6.16
C ALA A 150 11.42 -3.21 -5.07
N PHE A 151 10.79 -4.33 -4.73
CA PHE A 151 9.55 -4.35 -3.96
C PHE A 151 9.60 -5.11 -2.63
N ALA A 152 10.41 -6.18 -2.53
CA ALA A 152 10.39 -7.07 -1.37
C ALA A 152 10.62 -6.35 -0.05
N PHE A 153 9.86 -6.75 0.97
CA PHE A 153 9.91 -6.24 2.34
C PHE A 153 9.54 -4.75 2.50
N LYS A 154 9.15 -4.07 1.44
CA LYS A 154 8.62 -2.71 1.48
C LYS A 154 7.09 -2.77 1.61
N PRO A 155 6.45 -1.97 2.47
CA PRO A 155 5.00 -2.02 2.64
C PRO A 155 4.29 -1.47 1.42
N GLY A 156 3.13 -2.04 1.12
CA GLY A 156 2.32 -1.64 -0.02
C GLY A 156 0.83 -1.64 0.26
N ALA A 157 0.08 -0.91 -0.55
CA ALA A 157 -1.36 -0.92 -0.54
C ALA A 157 -1.95 -0.77 -1.95
N SER A 158 -3.10 -1.35 -2.19
CA SER A 158 -3.89 -1.10 -3.40
C SER A 158 -5.10 -0.23 -3.10
N VAL A 159 -5.53 0.57 -4.09
CA VAL A 159 -6.73 1.41 -4.05
C VAL A 159 -7.56 1.16 -5.30
N ALA A 160 -8.83 0.84 -5.13
CA ALA A 160 -9.76 0.63 -6.23
C ALA A 160 -10.79 1.76 -6.30
N VAL A 161 -10.95 2.37 -7.48
CA VAL A 161 -11.85 3.51 -7.67
C VAL A 161 -12.91 3.17 -8.72
N ALA A 162 -14.18 3.21 -8.33
CA ALA A 162 -15.30 2.84 -9.18
C ALA A 162 -16.47 3.83 -9.06
N ARG A 163 -17.33 3.83 -10.08
CA ARG A 163 -18.63 4.47 -9.94
C ARG A 163 -19.54 3.74 -8.95
N ARG A 164 -19.47 2.40 -8.91
CA ARG A 164 -20.39 1.58 -8.12
C ARG A 164 -19.73 0.25 -7.68
N GLY A 165 -19.88 -0.83 -8.44
CA GLY A 165 -19.45 -2.17 -8.06
C GLY A 165 -18.08 -2.57 -8.61
N GLY A 166 -17.47 -3.61 -8.02
CA GLY A 166 -16.24 -4.23 -8.49
C GLY A 166 -14.95 -3.77 -7.80
N THR A 167 -15.06 -2.91 -6.80
CA THR A 167 -13.90 -2.41 -6.04
C THR A 167 -13.21 -3.51 -5.25
N THR A 168 -13.96 -4.38 -4.55
CA THR A 168 -13.39 -5.47 -3.76
C THR A 168 -12.64 -6.49 -4.64
N ALA A 169 -13.24 -6.92 -5.75
CA ALA A 169 -12.56 -7.83 -6.68
C ALA A 169 -11.28 -7.22 -7.28
N SER A 170 -11.31 -5.91 -7.56
CA SER A 170 -10.13 -5.19 -8.05
C SER A 170 -9.05 -5.05 -6.97
N PHE A 171 -9.44 -4.76 -5.75
CA PHE A 171 -8.57 -4.70 -4.59
C PHE A 171 -7.87 -6.04 -4.34
N ASP A 172 -8.61 -7.15 -4.33
CA ASP A 172 -8.07 -8.49 -4.15
C ASP A 172 -7.08 -8.88 -5.26
N ALA A 173 -7.41 -8.55 -6.51
CA ALA A 173 -6.54 -8.84 -7.64
C ALA A 173 -5.19 -8.13 -7.51
N MET A 174 -5.19 -6.86 -7.11
CA MET A 174 -3.97 -6.07 -6.96
C MET A 174 -3.14 -6.47 -5.75
N ASN A 175 -3.76 -6.88 -4.65
CA ASN A 175 -3.03 -7.31 -3.45
C ASN A 175 -2.20 -8.58 -3.65
N LYS A 176 -2.45 -9.37 -4.70
CA LYS A 176 -1.65 -10.56 -5.03
C LYS A 176 -0.20 -10.23 -5.40
N TYR A 177 0.05 -9.05 -5.99
CA TYR A 177 1.41 -8.60 -6.27
C TYR A 177 2.23 -8.42 -5.00
N PHE A 178 1.61 -7.88 -3.94
CA PHE A 178 2.29 -7.70 -2.66
C PHE A 178 2.63 -9.05 -2.01
N GLY A 179 1.65 -9.98 -1.99
CA GLY A 179 1.84 -11.29 -1.36
C GLY A 179 2.99 -12.09 -1.98
N ILE A 180 3.08 -12.16 -3.31
CA ILE A 180 4.14 -12.94 -3.97
C ILE A 180 5.53 -12.32 -3.80
N CYS A 181 5.60 -11.01 -3.54
CA CYS A 181 6.86 -10.29 -3.34
C CYS A 181 7.24 -10.08 -1.87
N GLN A 182 6.61 -10.79 -0.93
CA GLN A 182 6.90 -10.66 0.50
C GLN A 182 6.72 -9.22 1.02
N MET A 183 5.77 -8.48 0.45
CA MET A 183 5.48 -7.11 0.85
C MET A 183 4.40 -7.13 1.94
N PRO A 184 4.61 -6.48 3.09
CA PRO A 184 3.55 -6.26 4.05
C PRO A 184 2.45 -5.39 3.45
N VAL A 185 1.19 -5.76 3.66
CA VAL A 185 0.05 -5.01 3.11
C VAL A 185 -0.51 -4.07 4.16
N ALA A 186 -0.53 -2.77 3.88
CA ALA A 186 -1.15 -1.78 4.73
C ALA A 186 -2.67 -1.78 4.50
N GLY A 187 -3.42 -2.00 5.57
CA GLY A 187 -4.87 -1.85 5.61
C GLY A 187 -5.29 -0.45 6.03
N SER A 188 -6.60 -0.20 5.98
CA SER A 188 -7.25 0.99 6.54
C SER A 188 -8.39 0.58 7.48
N THR A 189 -9.37 1.44 7.67
CA THR A 189 -10.58 1.14 8.46
C THR A 189 -11.66 0.39 7.68
N TYR A 190 -11.49 0.29 6.37
CA TYR A 190 -12.32 -0.50 5.44
C TYR A 190 -11.45 -0.95 4.27
N TRP A 191 -11.99 -1.69 3.28
CA TRP A 191 -11.25 -1.96 2.03
C TRP A 191 -10.91 -0.63 1.34
N ASN A 192 -9.71 -0.51 0.78
CA ASN A 192 -9.22 0.72 0.19
C ASN A 192 -9.95 1.01 -1.14
N GLN A 193 -11.13 1.57 -1.04
CA GLN A 193 -12.00 1.87 -2.17
C GLN A 193 -12.55 3.29 -2.07
N VAL A 194 -12.78 3.90 -3.24
CA VAL A 194 -13.38 5.23 -3.37
C VAL A 194 -14.39 5.20 -4.52
N HIS A 195 -15.48 5.93 -4.37
CA HIS A 195 -16.54 5.99 -5.37
C HIS A 195 -16.62 7.36 -6.04
N GLY A 196 -16.85 7.36 -7.36
CA GLY A 196 -17.06 8.55 -8.17
C GLY A 196 -17.12 8.19 -9.65
N ALA A 197 -18.06 8.79 -10.39
CA ALA A 197 -18.28 8.56 -11.82
C ALA A 197 -17.57 9.61 -12.67
N VAL A 198 -17.80 10.89 -12.39
CA VAL A 198 -17.18 12.00 -13.12
C VAL A 198 -16.03 12.60 -12.30
N PRO A 199 -15.07 13.30 -12.94
CA PRO A 199 -13.97 13.92 -12.23
C PRO A 199 -14.43 14.82 -11.08
N GLY A 200 -13.82 14.64 -9.90
CA GLY A 200 -14.14 15.38 -8.68
C GLY A 200 -15.15 14.71 -7.75
N GLU A 201 -15.96 13.77 -8.21
CA GLU A 201 -16.94 13.08 -7.35
C GLU A 201 -16.28 12.25 -6.24
N ALA A 202 -15.09 11.72 -6.46
CA ALA A 202 -14.35 11.02 -5.41
C ALA A 202 -14.17 11.87 -4.14
N CYS A 203 -14.02 13.18 -4.28
CA CYS A 203 -13.89 14.09 -3.14
C CYS A 203 -15.19 14.24 -2.32
N GLN A 204 -16.33 13.79 -2.85
CA GLN A 204 -17.63 13.77 -2.18
C GLN A 204 -17.91 12.43 -1.48
N ASP A 205 -17.10 11.41 -1.74
CA ASP A 205 -17.13 10.13 -1.01
C ASP A 205 -16.39 10.31 0.32
N GLU A 206 -17.10 10.81 1.33
CA GLU A 206 -16.53 11.15 2.63
C GLU A 206 -15.90 9.93 3.32
N GLU A 207 -16.54 8.76 3.22
CA GLU A 207 -16.01 7.51 3.77
C GLU A 207 -14.78 7.03 3.00
N GLY A 208 -14.81 7.10 1.67
CA GLY A 208 -13.67 6.77 0.82
C GLY A 208 -12.47 7.68 1.11
N MET A 209 -12.69 8.99 1.23
CA MET A 209 -11.63 9.94 1.58
C MET A 209 -11.09 9.71 3.01
N GLN A 210 -11.96 9.41 3.97
CA GLN A 210 -11.53 9.01 5.32
C GLN A 210 -10.70 7.72 5.29
N THR A 211 -11.12 6.74 4.51
CA THR A 211 -10.38 5.48 4.30
C THR A 211 -8.99 5.74 3.72
N MET A 212 -8.85 6.66 2.76
CA MET A 212 -7.54 7.05 2.20
C MET A 212 -6.64 7.72 3.25
N ARG A 213 -7.18 8.58 4.10
CA ARG A 213 -6.39 9.18 5.20
C ARG A 213 -5.94 8.13 6.22
N ASN A 214 -6.80 7.19 6.58
CA ASN A 214 -6.44 6.13 7.52
C ASN A 214 -5.43 5.15 6.91
N LEU A 215 -5.54 4.85 5.61
CA LEU A 215 -4.53 4.09 4.88
C LEU A 215 -3.16 4.76 4.98
N ALA A 216 -3.11 6.07 4.72
CA ALA A 216 -1.85 6.84 4.77
C ALA A 216 -1.21 6.81 6.17
N ARG A 217 -2.02 6.97 7.23
CA ARG A 217 -1.53 6.89 8.62
C ARG A 217 -0.95 5.51 8.94
N ASN A 218 -1.67 4.45 8.55
CA ASN A 218 -1.22 3.08 8.79
C ASN A 218 0.06 2.76 8.01
N LEU A 219 0.14 3.21 6.75
CA LEU A 219 1.33 3.04 5.93
C LEU A 219 2.52 3.80 6.52
N ALA A 220 2.33 5.06 6.90
CA ALA A 220 3.36 5.88 7.54
C ALA A 220 3.85 5.24 8.85
N TRP A 221 2.94 4.76 9.70
CA TRP A 221 3.29 4.05 10.92
C TRP A 221 4.14 2.81 10.65
N MET A 222 3.75 1.96 9.67
CA MET A 222 4.53 0.79 9.30
C MET A 222 5.93 1.16 8.81
N MET A 223 6.04 2.19 7.97
CA MET A 223 7.33 2.64 7.42
C MET A 223 8.25 3.16 8.53
N LYS A 224 7.72 3.95 9.46
CA LYS A 224 8.47 4.43 10.64
C LYS A 224 8.93 3.27 11.53
N CYS A 225 8.07 2.26 11.76
CA CYS A 225 8.44 1.06 12.51
C CYS A 225 9.57 0.28 11.81
N PHE A 226 9.53 0.15 10.49
CA PHE A 226 10.57 -0.56 9.73
C PHE A 226 11.89 0.23 9.73
N ALA A 227 11.82 1.55 9.58
CA ALA A 227 13.00 2.40 9.66
C ALA A 227 13.65 2.34 11.05
N ALA A 228 12.85 2.44 12.12
CA ALA A 228 13.32 2.29 13.49
C ALA A 228 13.91 0.90 13.77
N GLY A 229 13.24 -0.16 13.30
CA GLY A 229 13.75 -1.53 13.41
C GLY A 229 15.10 -1.70 12.72
N LYS A 230 15.23 -1.18 11.49
CA LYS A 230 16.49 -1.19 10.74
C LYS A 230 17.60 -0.43 11.48
N ALA A 231 17.30 0.75 12.00
CA ALA A 231 18.24 1.54 12.79
C ALA A 231 18.67 0.81 14.08
N ALA A 232 17.76 0.03 14.69
CA ALA A 232 18.04 -0.81 15.84
C ALA A 232 18.74 -2.15 15.50
N GLY A 233 19.10 -2.39 14.24
CA GLY A 233 19.80 -3.60 13.81
C GLY A 233 18.90 -4.82 13.57
N VAL A 234 17.59 -4.63 13.41
CA VAL A 234 16.69 -5.73 13.03
C VAL A 234 16.95 -6.08 11.55
N GLU A 235 17.41 -7.31 11.32
CA GLU A 235 17.71 -7.80 9.98
C GLU A 235 16.44 -8.26 9.26
N LEU A 236 16.46 -8.17 7.92
CA LEU A 236 15.40 -8.72 7.08
C LEU A 236 15.41 -10.26 7.16
N PRO A 237 14.24 -10.91 7.07
CA PRO A 237 14.17 -12.37 7.11
C PRO A 237 14.87 -12.99 5.90
N GLN A 238 15.55 -14.12 6.13
CA GLN A 238 16.12 -14.89 5.05
C GLN A 238 15.00 -15.57 4.24
N THR A 239 15.14 -15.52 2.93
CA THR A 239 14.17 -16.11 2.00
C THR A 239 14.72 -17.43 1.45
N GLU A 240 14.03 -18.52 1.72
CA GLU A 240 14.31 -19.81 1.08
C GLU A 240 13.65 -19.90 -0.29
N ARG A 241 14.37 -20.38 -1.31
CA ARG A 241 13.88 -20.60 -2.69
C ARG A 241 14.41 -21.89 -3.29
N ASP A 242 14.73 -22.86 -2.47
CA ASP A 242 15.40 -24.11 -2.87
C ASP A 242 14.49 -25.06 -3.64
N TYR A 243 13.19 -24.94 -3.44
CA TYR A 243 12.22 -25.83 -4.07
C TYR A 243 11.25 -25.05 -4.97
N LYS A 244 11.07 -25.59 -6.19
CA LYS A 244 10.04 -25.13 -7.12
C LYS A 244 9.16 -26.32 -7.51
N THR A 245 7.88 -26.22 -7.24
CA THR A 245 6.93 -27.24 -7.66
C THR A 245 6.77 -27.22 -9.17
N ASN A 246 6.98 -28.40 -9.80
CA ASN A 246 6.62 -28.65 -11.19
C ASN A 246 5.68 -29.87 -11.22
N PHE A 247 4.44 -29.68 -11.61
CA PHE A 247 3.43 -30.74 -11.67
C PHE A 247 3.53 -31.62 -12.92
N ILE A 248 4.37 -31.25 -13.88
CA ILE A 248 4.67 -32.04 -15.09
C ILE A 248 6.02 -32.73 -14.86
N ARG A 249 6.00 -34.04 -14.73
CA ARG A 249 7.18 -34.89 -14.53
C ARG A 249 7.43 -35.73 -15.76
#